data_cd96bb9d6b9c52f4c11512d8fe5b217e
#
_entry.id   cd96bb9d6b9c52f4c11512d8fe5b217e
#
_cell.length_a   1.000
_cell.length_b   1.000
_cell.length_c   1.000
_cell.angle_alpha   90.00
_cell.angle_beta   90.00
_cell.angle_gamma   90.00
#
_symmetry.space_group_name_H-M   'P 1'
#
loop_
_entity.id
_entity.type
_entity.pdbx_description
1 polymer ?
#
loop_
_entity_poly.entity_id
_entity_poly.type
_entity_poly.pdbx_seq_one_letter_code
_entity_poly.pdbx_strand_id
1 'polypeptide(L)'
;MTRGTAPPATALLAFLLIGETLGFNGWLAVIAIAVGIVALSADALARGGLTGATAAGALTNTGIIVIYTLIDGLGARVTGSGVVYVAWMLAATAILLFPLMLAFRGARFVEELRKAWLFALGGGALALASYAIALWAMTLAPIGLVAALRETSVLFAAILGAVLFGEPFGPKRWVALVLIVGGILILRLAGS
;
A
#
# COMPACT_ATOMS: atom_id res chain seq x y z
N MET A 1 -0.69 -2.02 -12.18
CA MET A 1 0.74 -2.38 -12.38
C MET A 1 1.62 -1.85 -11.27
N THR A 2 1.55 -0.58 -10.96
CA THR A 2 2.43 0.12 -10.02
C THR A 2 2.49 -0.50 -8.64
N ARG A 3 1.38 -1.01 -8.11
CA ARG A 3 1.35 -1.58 -6.75
C ARG A 3 2.10 -2.91 -6.61
N GLY A 4 2.15 -3.75 -7.65
CA GLY A 4 2.86 -5.04 -7.58
C GLY A 4 4.39 -4.91 -7.63
N THR A 5 4.94 -3.84 -8.19
CA THR A 5 6.39 -3.62 -8.28
C THR A 5 6.94 -2.82 -7.08
N ALA A 6 6.08 -2.15 -6.31
CA ALA A 6 6.50 -1.36 -5.16
C ALA A 6 7.12 -2.20 -4.02
N PRO A 7 6.53 -3.34 -3.58
CA PRO A 7 7.10 -4.13 -2.49
C PRO A 7 8.52 -4.63 -2.72
N PRO A 8 8.85 -5.29 -3.85
CA PRO A 8 10.23 -5.72 -4.10
C PRO A 8 11.19 -4.54 -4.25
N ALA A 9 10.76 -3.42 -4.82
CA ALA A 9 11.58 -2.21 -4.89
C ALA A 9 11.81 -1.61 -3.50
N THR A 10 10.79 -1.58 -2.64
CA THR A 10 10.92 -1.14 -1.24
C THR A 10 11.88 -2.05 -0.47
N ALA A 11 11.75 -3.37 -0.63
CA ALA A 11 12.62 -4.34 0.05
C ALA A 11 14.07 -4.19 -0.42
N LEU A 12 14.30 -4.01 -1.72
CA LEU A 12 15.63 -3.79 -2.28
C LEU A 12 16.26 -2.50 -1.78
N LEU A 13 15.51 -1.39 -1.78
CA LEU A 13 16.02 -0.12 -1.30
C LEU A 13 16.20 -0.10 0.22
N ALA A 14 15.35 -0.79 1.00
CA ALA A 14 15.56 -0.99 2.43
C ALA A 14 16.85 -1.77 2.71
N PHE A 15 17.14 -2.81 1.91
CA PHE A 15 18.41 -3.52 1.99
C PHE A 15 19.60 -2.62 1.69
N LEU A 16 19.55 -1.86 0.59
CA LEU A 16 20.66 -1.01 0.13
C LEU A 16 20.93 0.22 1.01
N LEU A 17 19.86 0.88 1.49
CA LEU A 17 19.98 2.17 2.20
C LEU A 17 19.98 2.02 3.72
N ILE A 18 19.30 1.01 4.24
CA ILE A 18 19.08 0.83 5.68
C ILE A 18 19.84 -0.40 6.20
N GLY A 19 20.31 -1.28 5.31
CA GLY A 19 20.96 -2.52 5.66
C GLY A 19 19.99 -3.60 6.19
N GLU A 20 18.69 -3.49 5.88
CA GLU A 20 17.72 -4.51 6.26
C GLU A 20 17.96 -5.81 5.50
N THR A 21 18.26 -6.88 6.20
CA THR A 21 18.43 -8.21 5.60
C THR A 21 17.12 -8.99 5.65
N LEU A 22 16.61 -9.32 4.47
CA LEU A 22 15.55 -10.31 4.33
C LEU A 22 16.22 -11.66 4.10
N GLY A 23 16.00 -12.64 4.99
CA GLY A 23 16.41 -14.01 4.73
C GLY A 23 15.81 -14.55 3.42
N PHE A 24 16.30 -15.70 2.95
CA PHE A 24 15.84 -16.31 1.69
C PHE A 24 14.30 -16.42 1.62
N ASN A 25 13.66 -16.88 2.69
CA ASN A 25 12.21 -17.02 2.78
C ASN A 25 11.48 -15.65 2.71
N GLY A 26 12.08 -14.60 3.27
CA GLY A 26 11.54 -13.24 3.18
C GLY A 26 11.51 -12.72 1.73
N TRP A 27 12.61 -12.91 0.99
CA TRP A 27 12.66 -12.57 -0.43
C TRP A 27 11.70 -13.39 -1.26
N LEU A 28 11.62 -14.70 -1.01
CA LEU A 28 10.68 -15.58 -1.71
C LEU A 28 9.23 -15.13 -1.51
N ALA A 29 8.87 -14.77 -0.29
CA ALA A 29 7.54 -14.29 0.02
C ALA A 29 7.22 -12.93 -0.65
N VAL A 30 8.15 -11.97 -0.57
CA VAL A 30 7.97 -10.65 -1.23
C VAL A 30 7.78 -10.83 -2.74
N ILE A 31 8.58 -11.69 -3.38
CA ILE A 31 8.48 -11.98 -4.81
C ILE A 31 7.15 -12.67 -5.13
N ALA A 32 6.75 -13.68 -4.35
CA ALA A 32 5.49 -14.41 -4.57
C ALA A 32 4.29 -13.47 -4.48
N ILE A 33 4.24 -12.61 -3.45
CA ILE A 33 3.18 -11.60 -3.30
C ILE A 33 3.19 -10.62 -4.48
N ALA A 34 4.35 -10.11 -4.87
CA ALA A 34 4.49 -9.16 -5.98
C ALA A 34 4.01 -9.76 -7.31
N VAL A 35 4.41 -11.00 -7.62
CA VAL A 35 3.97 -11.71 -8.82
C VAL A 35 2.45 -11.94 -8.80
N GLY A 36 1.89 -12.31 -7.64
CA GLY A 36 0.45 -12.45 -7.45
C GLY A 36 -0.31 -11.16 -7.75
N ILE A 37 0.17 -10.01 -7.26
CA ILE A 37 -0.46 -8.70 -7.51
C ILE A 37 -0.35 -8.30 -8.99
N VAL A 38 0.79 -8.55 -9.63
CA VAL A 38 0.97 -8.31 -11.06
C VAL A 38 0.02 -9.20 -11.87
N ALA A 39 -0.12 -10.48 -11.52
CA ALA A 39 -1.06 -11.39 -12.16
C ALA A 39 -2.51 -10.91 -12.04
N LEU A 40 -2.89 -10.38 -10.87
CA LEU A 40 -4.22 -9.77 -10.64
C LEU A 40 -4.47 -8.57 -11.56
N SER A 41 -3.43 -7.79 -11.82
CA SER A 41 -3.49 -6.58 -12.64
C SER A 41 -3.38 -6.86 -14.14
N ALA A 42 -2.98 -8.07 -14.54
CA ALA A 42 -2.70 -8.41 -15.94
C ALA A 42 -3.90 -8.26 -16.87
N ASP A 43 -5.12 -8.56 -16.39
CA ASP A 43 -6.35 -8.40 -17.18
C ASP A 43 -6.71 -6.94 -17.44
N ALA A 44 -6.47 -6.07 -16.45
CA ALA A 44 -6.67 -4.63 -16.61
C ALA A 44 -5.67 -4.04 -17.61
N LEU A 45 -4.45 -4.58 -17.63
CA LEU A 45 -3.40 -4.20 -18.57
C LEU A 45 -3.66 -4.61 -20.01
N ALA A 46 -4.16 -5.84 -20.20
CA ALA A 46 -4.48 -6.38 -21.52
C ALA A 46 -5.61 -5.57 -22.20
N ARG A 47 -6.53 -5.00 -21.40
CA ARG A 47 -7.66 -4.21 -21.91
C ARG A 47 -7.34 -2.73 -22.15
N GLY A 48 -6.37 -2.18 -21.43
CA GLY A 48 -6.14 -0.72 -21.40
C GLY A 48 -5.08 -0.18 -22.35
N GLY A 49 -4.30 -1.04 -23.01
CA GLY A 49 -3.15 -0.64 -23.85
C GLY A 49 -2.08 0.11 -23.04
N LEU A 50 -0.85 -0.39 -23.06
CA LEU A 50 0.29 0.32 -22.43
C LEU A 50 0.82 1.38 -23.38
N THR A 51 0.49 2.62 -23.12
CA THR A 51 1.19 3.76 -23.76
C THR A 51 2.47 4.07 -22.97
N GLY A 52 3.50 4.63 -23.64
CA GLY A 52 4.72 5.08 -22.96
C GLY A 52 4.44 6.06 -21.80
N ALA A 53 3.47 6.96 -21.96
CA ALA A 53 3.05 7.89 -20.92
C ALA A 53 2.45 7.17 -19.70
N THR A 54 1.63 6.15 -19.92
CA THR A 54 1.05 5.33 -18.84
C THR A 54 2.13 4.56 -18.08
N ALA A 55 3.12 4.01 -18.80
CA ALA A 55 4.25 3.31 -18.18
C ALA A 55 5.12 4.26 -17.36
N ALA A 56 5.44 5.44 -17.88
CA ALA A 56 6.21 6.46 -17.17
C ALA A 56 5.49 6.93 -15.90
N GLY A 57 4.19 7.25 -15.98
CA GLY A 57 3.38 7.59 -14.82
C GLY A 57 3.33 6.46 -13.77
N ALA A 58 3.27 5.22 -14.24
CA ALA A 58 3.31 4.04 -13.40
C ALA A 58 4.63 3.93 -12.63
N LEU A 59 5.77 4.11 -13.29
CA LEU A 59 7.08 4.06 -12.66
C LEU A 59 7.29 5.21 -11.68
N THR A 60 6.90 6.42 -12.05
CA THR A 60 6.95 7.59 -11.16
C THR A 60 6.15 7.35 -9.89
N ASN A 61 4.91 6.86 -10.01
CA ASN A 61 4.07 6.54 -8.86
C ASN A 61 4.69 5.44 -7.98
N THR A 62 5.28 4.40 -8.57
CA THR A 62 6.01 3.37 -7.82
C THR A 62 7.18 3.98 -7.05
N GLY A 63 7.99 4.84 -7.68
CA GLY A 63 9.10 5.53 -7.02
C GLY A 63 8.63 6.37 -5.83
N ILE A 64 7.55 7.13 -5.98
CA ILE A 64 6.95 7.91 -4.89
C ILE A 64 6.50 7.00 -3.74
N ILE A 65 5.82 5.88 -4.04
CA ILE A 65 5.37 4.90 -3.04
C ILE A 65 6.56 4.35 -2.25
N VAL A 66 7.61 3.95 -2.93
CA VAL A 66 8.81 3.40 -2.30
C VAL A 66 9.47 4.42 -1.38
N ILE A 67 9.65 5.65 -1.86
CA ILE A 67 10.29 6.74 -1.09
C ILE A 67 9.51 7.04 0.18
N TYR A 68 8.19 7.32 0.07
CA TYR A 68 7.42 7.65 1.26
C TYR A 68 7.31 6.46 2.22
N THR A 69 7.25 5.22 1.73
CA THR A 69 7.18 4.03 2.57
C THR A 69 8.45 3.86 3.40
N LEU A 70 9.61 4.13 2.82
CA LEU A 70 10.89 4.10 3.55
C LEU A 70 10.99 5.24 4.57
N ILE A 71 10.62 6.46 4.16
CA ILE A 71 10.64 7.63 5.08
C ILE A 71 9.71 7.39 6.28
N ASP A 72 8.49 6.92 6.01
CA ASP A 72 7.50 6.69 7.06
C ASP A 72 7.88 5.53 7.98
N GLY A 73 8.42 4.44 7.41
CA GLY A 73 8.92 3.31 8.19
C GLY A 73 10.09 3.70 9.11
N LEU A 74 11.04 4.48 8.59
CA LEU A 74 12.15 5.02 9.40
C LEU A 74 11.64 6.02 10.44
N GLY A 75 10.74 6.92 10.05
CA GLY A 75 10.14 7.89 10.95
C GLY A 75 9.39 7.23 12.12
N ALA A 76 8.65 6.17 11.84
CA ALA A 76 7.96 5.38 12.87
C ALA A 76 8.96 4.73 13.85
N ARG A 77 10.12 4.26 13.36
CA ARG A 77 11.19 3.69 14.21
C ARG A 77 11.87 4.74 15.06
N VAL A 78 12.17 5.90 14.50
CA VAL A 78 12.80 7.02 15.24
C VAL A 78 11.87 7.53 16.34
N THR A 79 10.57 7.62 16.10
CA THR A 79 9.59 8.04 17.11
C THR A 79 9.28 6.94 18.13
N GLY A 80 9.70 5.70 17.89
CA GLY A 80 9.38 4.54 18.74
C GLY A 80 7.90 4.14 18.72
N SER A 81 7.05 4.82 17.96
CA SER A 81 5.61 4.56 17.89
C SER A 81 5.03 4.93 16.53
N GLY A 82 4.54 3.91 15.80
CA GLY A 82 3.84 4.14 14.54
C GLY A 82 2.60 5.03 14.69
N VAL A 83 1.88 4.93 15.81
CA VAL A 83 0.69 5.75 16.09
C VAL A 83 1.04 7.22 16.26
N VAL A 84 2.09 7.53 17.04
CA VAL A 84 2.56 8.90 17.25
C VAL A 84 3.03 9.51 15.93
N TYR A 85 3.80 8.75 15.15
CA TYR A 85 4.26 9.22 13.83
C TYR A 85 3.09 9.54 12.91
N VAL A 86 2.10 8.64 12.80
CA VAL A 86 0.90 8.86 11.96
C VAL A 86 0.11 10.07 12.42
N ALA A 87 -0.05 10.25 13.73
CA ALA A 87 -0.77 11.41 14.26
C ALA A 87 -0.11 12.73 13.84
N TRP A 88 1.22 12.84 13.97
CA TRP A 88 1.98 14.01 13.54
C TRP A 88 1.93 14.22 12.01
N MET A 89 2.09 13.14 11.24
CA MET A 89 2.01 13.19 9.79
C MET A 89 0.64 13.70 9.31
N LEU A 90 -0.45 13.20 9.92
CA LEU A 90 -1.80 13.66 9.58
C LEU A 90 -2.06 15.10 10.01
N ALA A 91 -1.59 15.50 11.20
CA ALA A 91 -1.68 16.87 11.65
C ALA A 91 -0.96 17.82 10.68
N ALA A 92 0.27 17.48 10.30
CA ALA A 92 1.04 18.26 9.32
C ALA A 92 0.33 18.32 7.95
N THR A 93 -0.19 17.18 7.50
CA THR A 93 -0.96 17.10 6.23
C THR A 93 -2.22 17.95 6.29
N ALA A 94 -2.97 17.89 7.40
CA ALA A 94 -4.17 18.69 7.58
C ALA A 94 -3.86 20.20 7.61
N ILE A 95 -2.82 20.60 8.34
CA ILE A 95 -2.37 22.01 8.42
C ILE A 95 -1.98 22.55 7.03
N LEU A 96 -1.37 21.73 6.18
CA LEU A 96 -0.97 22.13 4.83
C LEU A 96 -2.13 22.07 3.83
N LEU A 97 -2.87 20.97 3.79
CA LEU A 97 -3.86 20.74 2.76
C LEU A 97 -5.18 21.47 3.02
N PHE A 98 -5.59 21.64 4.27
CA PHE A 98 -6.87 22.29 4.58
C PHE A 98 -6.93 23.74 4.07
N PRO A 99 -5.95 24.65 4.38
CA PRO A 99 -5.96 26.00 3.85
C PRO A 99 -5.76 26.03 2.34
N LEU A 100 -4.96 25.10 1.78
CA LEU A 100 -4.78 24.98 0.34
C LEU A 100 -6.11 24.65 -0.37
N MET A 101 -6.85 23.67 0.13
CA MET A 101 -8.16 23.30 -0.41
C MET A 101 -9.17 24.44 -0.26
N LEU A 102 -9.13 25.15 0.87
CA LEU A 102 -9.97 26.33 1.09
C LEU A 102 -9.65 27.45 0.09
N ALA A 103 -8.36 27.68 -0.21
CA ALA A 103 -7.93 28.68 -1.18
C ALA A 103 -8.35 28.34 -2.61
N PHE A 104 -8.28 27.06 -3.02
CA PHE A 104 -8.63 26.63 -4.38
C PHE A 104 -10.13 26.42 -4.61
N ARG A 105 -10.85 25.88 -3.62
CA ARG A 105 -12.29 25.54 -3.76
C ARG A 105 -13.24 26.47 -3.00
N GLY A 106 -12.73 27.32 -2.12
CA GLY A 106 -13.52 28.29 -1.36
C GLY A 106 -14.63 27.63 -0.52
N ALA A 107 -15.78 28.32 -0.42
CA ALA A 107 -16.92 27.88 0.38
C ALA A 107 -17.50 26.52 -0.06
N ARG A 108 -17.36 26.13 -1.32
CA ARG A 108 -17.82 24.83 -1.85
C ARG A 108 -17.15 23.66 -1.13
N PHE A 109 -15.85 23.79 -0.82
CA PHE A 109 -15.13 22.74 -0.07
C PHE A 109 -15.73 22.50 1.31
N VAL A 110 -16.04 23.59 2.03
CA VAL A 110 -16.65 23.50 3.37
C VAL A 110 -18.05 22.91 3.30
N GLU A 111 -18.82 23.26 2.29
CA GLU A 111 -20.18 22.72 2.10
C GLU A 111 -20.16 21.22 1.77
N GLU A 112 -19.26 20.78 0.87
CA GLU A 112 -19.08 19.38 0.53
C GLU A 112 -18.62 18.57 1.75
N LEU A 113 -17.67 19.09 2.51
CA LEU A 113 -17.18 18.46 3.74
C LEU A 113 -18.29 18.33 4.79
N ARG A 114 -19.11 19.37 4.94
CA ARG A 114 -20.26 19.36 5.87
C ARG A 114 -21.34 18.36 5.46
N LYS A 115 -21.57 18.16 4.16
CA LYS A 115 -22.52 17.14 3.65
C LYS A 115 -22.02 15.71 3.86
N ALA A 116 -20.71 15.49 3.76
CA ALA A 116 -20.10 14.18 3.81
C ALA A 116 -19.30 13.88 5.10
N TRP A 117 -19.50 14.66 6.17
CA TRP A 117 -18.64 14.61 7.36
C TRP A 117 -18.59 13.23 8.04
N LEU A 118 -19.70 12.50 8.10
CA LEU A 118 -19.76 11.15 8.68
C LEU A 118 -18.93 10.17 7.85
N PHE A 119 -19.03 10.23 6.51
CA PHE A 119 -18.24 9.39 5.61
C PHE A 119 -16.76 9.78 5.66
N ALA A 120 -16.46 11.09 5.76
CA ALA A 120 -15.11 11.59 5.90
C ALA A 120 -14.45 11.16 7.22
N LEU A 121 -15.19 11.22 8.34
CA LEU A 121 -14.71 10.74 9.62
C LEU A 121 -14.53 9.22 9.63
N GLY A 122 -15.51 8.45 9.17
CA GLY A 122 -15.44 7.00 9.13
C GLY A 122 -14.32 6.49 8.23
N GLY A 123 -14.24 7.01 7.00
CA GLY A 123 -13.17 6.67 6.05
C GLY A 123 -11.80 7.12 6.54
N GLY A 124 -11.71 8.32 7.10
CA GLY A 124 -10.48 8.85 7.70
C GLY A 124 -10.00 8.03 8.90
N ALA A 125 -10.90 7.65 9.80
CA ALA A 125 -10.56 6.81 10.96
C ALA A 125 -10.06 5.42 10.54
N LEU A 126 -10.73 4.79 9.56
CA LEU A 126 -10.30 3.49 9.02
C LEU A 126 -8.94 3.58 8.32
N ALA A 127 -8.73 4.63 7.54
CA ALA A 127 -7.45 4.87 6.87
C ALA A 127 -6.32 5.10 7.88
N LEU A 128 -6.57 5.93 8.91
CA LEU A 128 -5.65 6.19 10.01
C LEU A 128 -5.31 4.89 10.75
N ALA A 129 -6.30 4.11 11.15
CA ALA A 129 -6.09 2.86 11.87
C ALA A 129 -5.27 1.86 11.03
N SER A 130 -5.61 1.68 9.76
CA SER A 130 -4.89 0.82 8.84
C SER A 130 -3.44 1.24 8.67
N TYR A 131 -3.20 2.55 8.52
CA TYR A 131 -1.84 3.07 8.33
C TYR A 131 -1.01 2.99 9.62
N ALA A 132 -1.61 3.29 10.77
CA ALA A 132 -0.97 3.17 12.08
C ALA A 132 -0.55 1.73 12.39
N ILE A 133 -1.41 0.75 12.06
CA ILE A 133 -1.06 -0.68 12.20
C ILE A 133 0.10 -1.05 11.29
N ALA A 134 0.11 -0.59 10.04
CA ALA A 134 1.21 -0.85 9.12
C ALA A 134 2.54 -0.25 9.61
N LEU A 135 2.54 1.00 10.07
CA LEU A 135 3.75 1.64 10.60
C LEU A 135 4.18 1.04 11.93
N TRP A 136 3.26 0.65 12.78
CA TRP A 136 3.59 -0.12 13.99
C TRP A 136 4.27 -1.44 13.63
N ALA A 137 3.76 -2.19 12.65
CA ALA A 137 4.39 -3.42 12.18
C ALA A 137 5.81 -3.17 11.61
N MET A 138 6.06 -2.01 10.96
CA MET A 138 7.38 -1.63 10.45
C MET A 138 8.39 -1.29 11.57
N THR A 139 7.95 -1.05 12.80
CA THR A 139 8.83 -0.95 13.96
C THR A 139 9.29 -2.31 14.48
N LEU A 140 8.56 -3.37 14.16
CA LEU A 140 8.80 -4.74 14.66
C LEU A 140 9.42 -5.67 13.60
N ALA A 141 9.24 -5.34 12.32
CA ALA A 141 9.64 -6.20 11.20
C ALA A 141 10.27 -5.37 10.07
N PRO A 142 10.99 -6.01 9.12
CA PRO A 142 11.56 -5.33 7.97
C PRO A 142 10.50 -4.56 7.15
N ILE A 143 10.83 -3.31 6.77
CA ILE A 143 9.91 -2.41 6.07
C ILE A 143 9.42 -3.03 4.77
N GLY A 144 10.33 -3.66 3.99
CA GLY A 144 9.97 -4.30 2.72
C GLY A 144 8.98 -5.45 2.89
N LEU A 145 9.08 -6.19 3.99
CA LEU A 145 8.17 -7.29 4.31
C LEU A 145 6.76 -6.78 4.64
N VAL A 146 6.70 -5.78 5.52
CA VAL A 146 5.42 -5.16 5.91
C VAL A 146 4.77 -4.47 4.71
N ALA A 147 5.56 -3.82 3.85
CA ALA A 147 5.07 -3.25 2.60
C ALA A 147 4.43 -4.31 1.69
N ALA A 148 5.06 -5.48 1.53
CA ALA A 148 4.51 -6.58 0.75
C ALA A 148 3.19 -7.10 1.35
N LEU A 149 3.14 -7.30 2.67
CA LEU A 149 1.92 -7.71 3.36
C LEU A 149 0.79 -6.68 3.21
N ARG A 150 1.09 -5.40 3.27
CA ARG A 150 0.10 -4.33 3.09
C ARG A 150 -0.56 -4.37 1.71
N GLU A 151 0.20 -4.69 0.68
CA GLU A 151 -0.33 -4.78 -0.68
C GLU A 151 -1.28 -5.97 -0.88
N THR A 152 -1.33 -6.94 0.04
CA THR A 152 -2.33 -8.03 -0.01
C THR A 152 -3.77 -7.51 0.12
N SER A 153 -3.97 -6.27 0.58
CA SER A 153 -5.27 -5.57 0.58
C SER A 153 -5.93 -5.53 -0.82
N VAL A 154 -5.14 -5.54 -1.89
CA VAL A 154 -5.65 -5.61 -3.27
C VAL A 154 -6.43 -6.92 -3.52
N LEU A 155 -6.00 -8.02 -2.88
CA LEU A 155 -6.73 -9.29 -2.95
C LEU A 155 -8.11 -9.19 -2.31
N PHE A 156 -8.19 -8.59 -1.12
CA PHE A 156 -9.48 -8.37 -0.45
C PHE A 156 -10.39 -7.45 -1.27
N ALA A 157 -9.84 -6.42 -1.88
CA ALA A 157 -10.59 -5.54 -2.78
C ALA A 157 -11.11 -6.30 -4.01
N ALA A 158 -10.33 -7.23 -4.59
CA ALA A 158 -10.74 -8.06 -5.72
C ALA A 158 -11.84 -9.05 -5.32
N ILE A 159 -11.76 -9.66 -4.13
CA ILE A 159 -12.79 -10.55 -3.60
C ILE A 159 -14.09 -9.77 -3.34
N LEU A 160 -14.01 -8.62 -2.69
CA LEU A 160 -15.17 -7.77 -2.44
C LEU A 160 -15.83 -7.31 -3.76
N GLY A 161 -15.03 -6.94 -4.75
CA GLY A 161 -15.52 -6.59 -6.09
C GLY A 161 -16.28 -7.75 -6.73
N ALA A 162 -15.75 -8.98 -6.65
CA ALA A 162 -16.42 -10.16 -7.17
C ALA A 162 -17.74 -10.46 -6.44
N VAL A 163 -17.75 -10.34 -5.10
CA VAL A 163 -18.95 -10.65 -4.29
C VAL A 163 -20.02 -9.57 -4.42
N LEU A 164 -19.65 -8.28 -4.39
CA LEU A 164 -20.60 -7.18 -4.39
C LEU A 164 -21.13 -6.84 -5.79
N PHE A 165 -20.30 -7.00 -6.82
CA PHE A 165 -20.64 -6.63 -8.20
C PHE A 165 -20.87 -7.84 -9.12
N GLY A 166 -20.78 -9.08 -8.59
CA GLY A 166 -20.98 -10.29 -9.36
C GLY A 166 -19.92 -10.51 -10.46
N GLU A 167 -18.72 -9.93 -10.31
CA GLU A 167 -17.66 -10.08 -11.30
C GLU A 167 -17.16 -11.54 -11.36
N PRO A 168 -16.97 -12.14 -12.55
CA PRO A 168 -16.46 -13.49 -12.65
C PRO A 168 -15.03 -13.59 -12.08
N PHE A 169 -14.83 -14.56 -11.19
CA PHE A 169 -13.53 -14.85 -10.61
C PHE A 169 -12.73 -15.76 -11.56
N GLY A 170 -12.07 -15.14 -12.54
CA GLY A 170 -11.33 -15.85 -13.59
C GLY A 170 -10.10 -16.61 -13.06
N PRO A 171 -9.53 -17.55 -13.86
CA PRO A 171 -8.40 -18.38 -13.45
C PRO A 171 -7.16 -17.59 -13.02
N LYS A 172 -6.90 -16.43 -13.60
CA LYS A 172 -5.78 -15.56 -13.20
C LYS A 172 -5.95 -15.00 -11.80
N ARG A 173 -7.19 -14.72 -11.35
CA ARG A 173 -7.47 -14.29 -9.99
C ARG A 173 -7.21 -15.41 -8.98
N TRP A 174 -7.49 -16.68 -9.35
CA TRP A 174 -7.15 -17.84 -8.53
C TRP A 174 -5.64 -18.03 -8.39
N VAL A 175 -4.88 -17.91 -9.48
CA VAL A 175 -3.42 -17.98 -9.44
C VAL A 175 -2.83 -16.88 -8.53
N ALA A 176 -3.34 -15.67 -8.66
CA ALA A 176 -2.93 -14.55 -7.81
C ALA A 176 -3.22 -14.82 -6.32
N LEU A 177 -4.41 -15.35 -6.00
CA LEU A 177 -4.79 -15.76 -4.65
C LEU A 177 -3.78 -16.77 -4.08
N VAL A 178 -3.49 -17.84 -4.83
CA VAL A 178 -2.56 -18.89 -4.38
C VAL A 178 -1.16 -18.33 -4.14
N LEU A 179 -0.66 -17.48 -5.02
CA LEU A 179 0.65 -16.85 -4.89
C LEU A 179 0.74 -15.90 -3.67
N ILE A 180 -0.28 -15.09 -3.46
CA ILE A 180 -0.32 -14.15 -2.32
C ILE A 180 -0.45 -14.92 -1.01
N VAL A 181 -1.38 -15.86 -0.91
CA VAL A 181 -1.56 -16.69 0.29
C VAL A 181 -0.33 -17.56 0.54
N GLY A 182 0.23 -18.16 -0.51
CA GLY A 182 1.49 -18.92 -0.41
C GLY A 182 2.64 -18.08 0.12
N GLY A 183 2.81 -16.85 -0.37
CA GLY A 183 3.81 -15.91 0.14
C GLY A 183 3.62 -15.60 1.63
N ILE A 184 2.39 -15.39 2.09
CA ILE A 184 2.08 -15.16 3.52
C ILE A 184 2.41 -16.40 4.36
N LEU A 185 2.08 -17.60 3.86
CA LEU A 185 2.38 -18.84 4.57
C LEU A 185 3.89 -19.09 4.69
N ILE A 186 4.66 -18.81 3.63
CA ILE A 186 6.13 -18.89 3.66
C ILE A 186 6.68 -17.99 4.77
N LEU A 187 6.18 -16.76 4.90
CA LEU A 187 6.60 -15.84 5.96
C LEU A 187 6.29 -16.38 7.35
N ARG A 188 5.11 -16.94 7.54
CA ARG A 188 4.71 -17.50 8.84
C ARG A 188 5.58 -18.68 9.25
N LEU A 189 5.88 -19.57 8.31
CA LEU A 189 6.71 -20.75 8.57
C LEU A 189 8.20 -20.42 8.77
N ALA A 190 8.66 -19.30 8.22
CA ALA A 190 10.04 -18.85 8.37
C ALA A 190 10.31 -18.09 9.68
N GLY A 191 9.27 -17.57 10.32
CA GLY A 191 9.35 -16.84 11.59
C GLY A 191 9.08 -17.70 12.83
N SER A 192 8.77 -19.00 12.65
CA SER A 192 8.67 -20.02 13.70
C SER A 192 9.96 -20.82 13.79
#